data_7aedd4647904f8245129e267413cd65f
#
_entry.id   7aedd4647904f8245129e267413cd65f
#
_cell.length_a   1.000
_cell.length_b   1.000
_cell.length_c   1.000
_cell.angle_alpha   90.00
_cell.angle_beta   90.00
_cell.angle_gamma   90.00
#
_symmetry.space_group_name_H-M   'P 1'
#
loop_
_entity.id
_entity.type
_entity.pdbx_description
1 polymer ?
#
loop_
_entity_poly.entity_id
_entity_poly.type
_entity_poly.pdbx_seq_one_letter_code
_entity_poly.pdbx_strand_id
1 'polypeptide(L)'
;MIGYDDAAHVADAVRSALAQGPAVREVIAVDDCSTDGSGALLDGLAARESRLTVVHRAANSGGCGTPRNDGIDRAAARYVMFLDSDDVLPPGAVDALLGAAVAHDAQVAAGLCVRRELPSGHEVPWQPELYAKASVVARPTRRPRLVHDTLCVNKLYRTDFLREHGIRFPDGRFVYEDFVFTARVLAAAPRMALVPDTVYVWHVRRAAEKLSISLDRAGIDNWQARLDAHRQAVEILLAASCKRLARAARAHFLDHSLRMYARELDLRGAEYRTDWWKRTRAYLETFDTADFEAAPAPGRVVGRVILAAAEPRDLPRLKEVAARPARLCPPYAYAPDGTPAWSADLPQVTLDHLLHRPMDLLPVAVDGELRPRARGTRLRLLLHELYGRVADAGPRTVDVDLVDRQHGTTVQHRTAAFTALPDDLWTATVALDLSALGRPGTWDVRLRLHFADGSHRDATAHAVRRPGLLRRVAVPSRRHGVLLAQPYATHSGALALRTAPGVRGVATVVRRRAARLLH
;
A
#
# COMPACT_ATOMS: atom_id res chain seq x y z
N MET A 1 10.15 -19.60 12.36
CA MET A 1 9.72 -19.55 10.94
C MET A 1 8.48 -20.42 10.78
N ILE A 2 7.55 -20.04 9.93
CA ILE A 2 6.35 -20.84 9.63
C ILE A 2 6.25 -21.07 8.11
N GLY A 3 5.67 -22.20 7.70
CA GLY A 3 5.47 -22.51 6.28
C GLY A 3 4.33 -23.50 6.05
N TYR A 4 3.70 -23.37 4.89
CA TYR A 4 2.70 -24.30 4.39
C TYR A 4 2.73 -24.33 2.86
N ASP A 5 3.01 -25.52 2.28
CA ASP A 5 3.08 -25.74 0.83
C ASP A 5 3.94 -24.69 0.10
N ASP A 6 5.20 -24.53 0.53
CA ASP A 6 6.13 -23.54 0.00
C ASP A 6 7.54 -24.10 -0.27
N ALA A 7 7.63 -25.30 -0.86
CA ALA A 7 8.88 -25.98 -1.18
C ALA A 7 9.84 -25.13 -2.03
N ALA A 8 9.29 -24.18 -2.82
CA ALA A 8 10.09 -23.33 -3.70
C ALA A 8 10.93 -22.28 -2.95
N HIS A 9 10.55 -21.88 -1.73
CA HIS A 9 11.16 -20.74 -1.05
C HIS A 9 11.65 -21.05 0.37
N VAL A 10 11.08 -22.04 1.04
CA VAL A 10 11.35 -22.35 2.45
C VAL A 10 12.84 -22.49 2.78
N ALA A 11 13.63 -23.03 1.86
CA ALA A 11 15.08 -23.19 2.05
C ALA A 11 15.81 -21.84 2.07
N ASP A 12 15.38 -20.85 1.28
CA ASP A 12 15.99 -19.52 1.24
C ASP A 12 15.64 -18.75 2.50
N ALA A 13 14.41 -18.88 3.02
CA ALA A 13 14.02 -18.30 4.30
C ALA A 13 14.90 -18.82 5.45
N VAL A 14 15.06 -20.15 5.57
CA VAL A 14 15.93 -20.78 6.60
C VAL A 14 17.37 -20.28 6.47
N ARG A 15 17.94 -20.31 5.26
CA ARG A 15 19.31 -19.83 5.01
C ARG A 15 19.48 -18.37 5.41
N SER A 16 18.51 -17.53 5.11
CA SER A 16 18.55 -16.10 5.46
C SER A 16 18.59 -15.87 6.97
N ALA A 17 17.85 -16.68 7.74
CA ALA A 17 17.86 -16.64 9.20
C ALA A 17 19.18 -17.12 9.78
N LEU A 18 19.70 -18.24 9.29
CA LEU A 18 20.99 -18.81 9.74
C LEU A 18 22.19 -17.93 9.38
N ALA A 19 22.11 -17.21 8.28
CA ALA A 19 23.13 -16.25 7.83
C ALA A 19 23.21 -14.98 8.70
N GLN A 20 22.30 -14.75 9.64
CA GLN A 20 22.38 -13.64 10.60
C GLN A 20 23.50 -13.82 11.66
N GLY A 21 24.23 -14.91 11.61
CA GLY A 21 25.39 -15.14 12.47
C GLY A 21 25.06 -15.76 13.83
N PRO A 22 25.98 -15.64 14.81
CA PRO A 22 25.89 -16.33 16.11
C PRO A 22 24.83 -15.75 17.05
N ALA A 23 24.29 -14.58 16.76
CA ALA A 23 23.16 -14.00 17.52
C ALA A 23 21.89 -14.85 17.39
N VAL A 24 21.72 -15.54 16.25
CA VAL A 24 20.65 -16.53 16.06
C VAL A 24 21.09 -17.86 16.68
N ARG A 25 20.56 -18.14 17.86
CA ARG A 25 20.85 -19.37 18.62
C ARG A 25 20.10 -20.58 18.10
N GLU A 26 18.88 -20.35 17.63
CA GLU A 26 17.98 -21.38 17.14
C GLU A 26 17.07 -20.83 16.03
N VAL A 27 16.70 -21.67 15.10
CA VAL A 27 15.64 -21.48 14.12
C VAL A 27 14.63 -22.61 14.33
N ILE A 28 13.41 -22.25 14.72
CA ILE A 28 12.31 -23.20 14.88
C ILE A 28 11.45 -23.09 13.63
N ALA A 29 11.51 -24.06 12.75
CA ALA A 29 10.70 -24.14 11.55
C ALA A 29 9.44 -24.97 11.82
N VAL A 30 8.28 -24.33 11.82
CA VAL A 30 6.99 -24.99 12.00
C VAL A 30 6.36 -25.21 10.64
N ASP A 31 6.31 -26.47 10.21
CA ASP A 31 5.63 -26.93 9.02
C ASP A 31 4.16 -27.23 9.34
N ASP A 32 3.25 -26.46 8.78
CA ASP A 32 1.81 -26.54 9.07
C ASP A 32 1.11 -27.65 8.26
N CYS A 33 1.68 -28.85 8.26
CA CYS A 33 1.18 -30.03 7.56
C CYS A 33 1.25 -29.86 6.02
N SER A 34 2.42 -29.49 5.49
CA SER A 34 2.64 -29.34 4.03
C SER A 34 2.60 -30.68 3.30
N THR A 35 2.15 -30.63 2.04
CA THR A 35 2.02 -31.80 1.15
C THR A 35 2.93 -31.73 -0.09
N ASP A 36 3.60 -30.61 -0.32
CA ASP A 36 4.40 -30.31 -1.52
C ASP A 36 5.90 -30.68 -1.40
N GLY A 37 6.30 -31.28 -0.27
CA GLY A 37 7.70 -31.63 0.02
C GLY A 37 8.44 -30.59 0.87
N SER A 38 7.81 -29.49 1.29
CA SER A 38 8.39 -28.48 2.20
C SER A 38 8.96 -29.10 3.46
N GLY A 39 8.20 -29.99 4.12
CA GLY A 39 8.63 -30.68 5.34
C GLY A 39 9.92 -31.49 5.13
N ALA A 40 10.00 -32.28 4.07
CA ALA A 40 11.20 -33.07 3.74
C ALA A 40 12.43 -32.20 3.45
N LEU A 41 12.23 -31.03 2.81
CA LEU A 41 13.32 -30.06 2.62
C LEU A 41 13.81 -29.47 3.94
N LEU A 42 12.92 -29.17 4.85
CA LEU A 42 13.27 -28.70 6.21
C LEU A 42 14.04 -29.75 7.00
N ASP A 43 13.62 -31.01 6.98
CA ASP A 43 14.32 -32.12 7.63
C ASP A 43 15.74 -32.32 7.05
N GLY A 44 15.88 -32.23 5.72
CA GLY A 44 17.17 -32.31 5.05
C GLY A 44 18.12 -31.15 5.41
N LEU A 45 17.59 -29.97 5.74
CA LEU A 45 18.38 -28.84 6.24
C LEU A 45 18.74 -29.04 7.73
N ALA A 46 17.81 -29.50 8.55
CA ALA A 46 18.01 -29.74 9.99
C ALA A 46 19.06 -30.84 10.25
N ALA A 47 19.13 -31.84 9.38
CA ALA A 47 20.17 -32.88 9.45
C ALA A 47 21.61 -32.32 9.30
N ARG A 48 21.78 -31.10 8.78
CA ARG A 48 23.08 -30.46 8.50
C ARG A 48 23.35 -29.21 9.32
N GLU A 49 22.34 -28.70 10.02
CA GLU A 49 22.41 -27.46 10.81
C GLU A 49 21.79 -27.65 12.19
N SER A 50 22.63 -27.76 13.18
CA SER A 50 22.24 -28.05 14.57
C SER A 50 21.39 -26.97 15.23
N ARG A 51 21.38 -25.74 14.68
CA ARG A 51 20.53 -24.66 15.15
C ARG A 51 19.11 -24.71 14.58
N LEU A 52 18.83 -25.60 13.61
CA LEU A 52 17.52 -25.73 13.00
C LEU A 52 16.74 -26.89 13.63
N THR A 53 15.58 -26.58 14.20
CA THR A 53 14.61 -27.57 14.70
C THR A 53 13.35 -27.50 13.85
N VAL A 54 12.90 -28.65 13.35
CA VAL A 54 11.65 -28.74 12.57
C VAL A 54 10.53 -29.27 13.44
N VAL A 55 9.38 -28.66 13.32
CA VAL A 55 8.14 -29.06 14.01
C VAL A 55 7.08 -29.32 12.96
N HIS A 56 6.74 -30.59 12.76
CA HIS A 56 5.65 -30.97 11.86
C HIS A 56 4.33 -31.00 12.63
N ARG A 57 3.36 -30.25 12.15
CA ARG A 57 2.00 -30.31 12.68
C ARG A 57 1.25 -31.51 12.08
N ALA A 58 0.43 -32.17 12.89
CA ALA A 58 -0.35 -33.32 12.45
C ALA A 58 -1.52 -32.93 11.52
N ALA A 59 -1.96 -31.66 11.57
CA ALA A 59 -3.02 -31.13 10.73
C ALA A 59 -2.75 -29.65 10.44
N ASN A 60 -3.15 -29.20 9.24
CA ASN A 60 -3.09 -27.79 8.87
C ASN A 60 -4.01 -26.96 9.77
N SER A 61 -3.48 -25.85 10.28
CA SER A 61 -4.21 -24.96 11.21
C SER A 61 -5.18 -24.01 10.48
N GLY A 62 -5.03 -23.86 9.19
CA GLY A 62 -5.83 -22.93 8.38
C GLY A 62 -5.36 -21.48 8.40
N GLY A 63 -4.28 -21.15 9.13
CA GLY A 63 -3.74 -19.80 9.21
C GLY A 63 -2.37 -19.70 9.88
N CYS A 64 -1.75 -18.52 9.83
CA CYS A 64 -0.39 -18.30 10.30
C CYS A 64 -0.27 -18.21 11.85
N GLY A 65 -1.37 -17.97 12.55
CA GLY A 65 -1.36 -17.71 14.00
C GLY A 65 -0.91 -18.90 14.84
N THR A 66 -1.54 -20.04 14.65
CA THR A 66 -1.26 -21.26 15.43
C THR A 66 0.19 -21.74 15.27
N PRO A 67 0.77 -21.88 14.05
CA PRO A 67 2.17 -22.28 13.95
C PRO A 67 3.15 -21.24 14.53
N ARG A 68 2.83 -19.93 14.53
CA ARG A 68 3.63 -18.94 15.25
C ARG A 68 3.54 -19.11 16.76
N ASN A 69 2.37 -19.44 17.30
CA ASN A 69 2.20 -19.77 18.73
C ASN A 69 3.02 -21.01 19.13
N ASP A 70 3.02 -22.06 18.29
CA ASP A 70 3.86 -23.24 18.51
C ASP A 70 5.36 -22.88 18.56
N GLY A 71 5.79 -21.93 17.73
CA GLY A 71 7.14 -21.38 17.73
C GLY A 71 7.47 -20.61 19.02
N ILE A 72 6.54 -19.77 19.53
CA ILE A 72 6.71 -19.03 20.81
C ILE A 72 6.86 -20.00 21.98
N ASP A 73 6.08 -21.09 22.00
CA ASP A 73 6.09 -22.05 23.10
C ASP A 73 7.41 -22.83 23.16
N ARG A 74 8.02 -23.10 21.99
CA ARG A 74 9.29 -23.82 21.90
C ARG A 74 10.53 -22.94 22.02
N ALA A 75 10.39 -21.63 21.83
CA ALA A 75 11.52 -20.71 21.84
C ALA A 75 12.23 -20.74 23.21
N ALA A 76 13.51 -21.08 23.23
CA ALA A 76 14.35 -21.08 24.43
C ALA A 76 15.18 -19.80 24.57
N ALA A 77 15.39 -19.08 23.48
CA ALA A 77 16.17 -17.85 23.45
C ALA A 77 15.45 -16.68 24.14
N ARG A 78 16.23 -15.71 24.62
CA ARG A 78 15.72 -14.50 25.30
C ARG A 78 14.80 -13.65 24.42
N TYR A 79 15.02 -13.66 23.11
CA TYR A 79 14.24 -12.93 22.12
C TYR A 79 13.74 -13.86 21.03
N VAL A 80 12.60 -13.53 20.44
CA VAL A 80 12.00 -14.23 19.31
C VAL A 80 11.65 -13.27 18.20
N MET A 81 11.85 -13.69 16.95
CA MET A 81 11.44 -12.97 15.72
C MET A 81 10.69 -13.96 14.82
N PHE A 82 9.72 -13.47 14.07
CA PHE A 82 8.94 -14.28 13.14
C PHE A 82 9.46 -14.13 11.71
N LEU A 83 9.39 -15.20 10.94
CA LEU A 83 9.77 -15.23 9.53
C LEU A 83 8.78 -16.14 8.75
N ASP A 84 8.22 -15.61 7.70
CA ASP A 84 7.36 -16.39 6.79
C ASP A 84 8.24 -17.13 5.75
N SER A 85 7.77 -18.31 5.29
CA SER A 85 8.58 -19.20 4.45
C SER A 85 8.94 -18.64 3.07
N ASP A 86 8.20 -17.64 2.60
CA ASP A 86 8.38 -17.01 1.30
C ASP A 86 9.13 -15.66 1.34
N ASP A 87 9.64 -15.28 2.53
CA ASP A 87 10.35 -14.04 2.81
C ASP A 87 11.80 -14.28 3.25
N VAL A 88 12.57 -13.20 3.41
CA VAL A 88 13.97 -13.29 3.85
C VAL A 88 14.37 -12.18 4.81
N LEU A 89 15.32 -12.48 5.69
CA LEU A 89 16.01 -11.49 6.52
C LEU A 89 17.23 -10.95 5.76
N PRO A 90 17.36 -9.63 5.57
CA PRO A 90 18.56 -9.05 4.98
C PRO A 90 19.75 -9.15 5.96
N PRO A 91 21.00 -9.10 5.45
CA PRO A 91 22.19 -9.15 6.30
C PRO A 91 22.18 -8.08 7.40
N GLY A 92 22.55 -8.45 8.64
CA GLY A 92 22.61 -7.54 9.78
C GLY A 92 21.27 -7.21 10.45
N ALA A 93 20.16 -7.76 9.96
CA ALA A 93 18.82 -7.48 10.50
C ALA A 93 18.70 -7.82 11.99
N VAL A 94 19.16 -9.01 12.38
CA VAL A 94 19.08 -9.46 13.77
C VAL A 94 20.03 -8.65 14.66
N ASP A 95 21.23 -8.34 14.19
CA ASP A 95 22.20 -7.54 14.95
C ASP A 95 21.69 -6.13 15.24
N ALA A 96 21.06 -5.47 14.25
CA ALA A 96 20.45 -4.15 14.42
C ALA A 96 19.34 -4.16 15.47
N LEU A 97 18.41 -5.15 15.38
CA LEU A 97 17.30 -5.27 16.32
C LEU A 97 17.78 -5.65 17.73
N LEU A 98 18.66 -6.67 17.84
CA LEU A 98 19.17 -7.15 19.10
C LEU A 98 20.03 -6.09 19.80
N GLY A 99 20.91 -5.42 19.07
CA GLY A 99 21.72 -4.33 19.59
C GLY A 99 20.87 -3.21 20.20
N ALA A 100 19.81 -2.79 19.48
CA ALA A 100 18.88 -1.78 19.99
C ALA A 100 18.06 -2.28 21.20
N ALA A 101 17.58 -3.54 21.17
CA ALA A 101 16.84 -4.11 22.28
C ALA A 101 17.66 -4.18 23.57
N VAL A 102 18.91 -4.61 23.46
CA VAL A 102 19.83 -4.73 24.61
C VAL A 102 20.26 -3.35 25.12
N ALA A 103 20.69 -2.45 24.21
CA ALA A 103 21.17 -1.11 24.58
C ALA A 103 20.13 -0.28 25.33
N HIS A 104 18.84 -0.52 25.06
CA HIS A 104 17.74 0.27 25.64
C HIS A 104 16.86 -0.52 26.59
N ASP A 105 17.22 -1.76 26.94
CA ASP A 105 16.39 -2.70 27.73
C ASP A 105 14.93 -2.71 27.23
N ALA A 106 14.78 -2.84 25.89
CA ALA A 106 13.48 -2.80 25.25
C ALA A 106 12.87 -4.21 25.18
N GLN A 107 11.58 -4.30 25.47
CA GLN A 107 10.83 -5.54 25.30
C GLN A 107 10.56 -5.84 23.82
N VAL A 108 10.53 -4.80 22.99
CA VAL A 108 10.33 -4.92 21.54
C VAL A 108 11.32 -4.02 20.81
N ALA A 109 12.06 -4.57 19.86
CA ALA A 109 12.78 -3.78 18.86
C ALA A 109 12.10 -3.95 17.50
N ALA A 110 11.98 -2.87 16.73
CA ALA A 110 11.32 -2.88 15.43
C ALA A 110 12.15 -2.11 14.40
N GLY A 111 12.16 -2.58 13.14
CA GLY A 111 12.89 -1.96 12.06
C GLY A 111 12.08 -1.91 10.76
N LEU A 112 12.68 -1.32 9.72
CA LEU A 112 12.03 -1.13 8.44
C LEU A 112 11.78 -2.48 7.75
N CYS A 113 10.55 -2.71 7.30
CA CYS A 113 10.22 -3.76 6.34
C CYS A 113 10.17 -3.15 4.94
N VAL A 114 10.73 -3.82 3.94
CA VAL A 114 10.57 -3.46 2.54
C VAL A 114 9.79 -4.54 1.80
N ARG A 115 8.79 -4.11 1.03
CA ARG A 115 8.08 -5.00 0.11
C ARG A 115 8.85 -5.03 -1.21
N ARG A 116 9.33 -6.21 -1.60
CA ARG A 116 10.03 -6.42 -2.87
C ARG A 116 9.11 -7.12 -3.87
N GLU A 117 8.74 -6.42 -4.92
CA GLU A 117 7.90 -6.98 -5.99
C GLU A 117 8.73 -7.86 -6.92
N LEU A 118 8.34 -9.13 -7.06
CA LEU A 118 9.01 -10.08 -7.96
C LEU A 118 8.23 -10.24 -9.27
N PRO A 119 8.91 -10.38 -10.42
CA PRO A 119 10.37 -10.49 -10.59
C PRO A 119 11.08 -9.13 -10.75
N SER A 120 10.40 -7.99 -10.64
CA SER A 120 10.98 -6.67 -10.95
C SER A 120 12.08 -6.22 -9.98
N GLY A 121 12.09 -6.73 -8.76
CA GLY A 121 12.98 -6.31 -7.68
C GLY A 121 12.64 -4.91 -7.13
N HIS A 122 11.52 -4.31 -7.53
CA HIS A 122 11.12 -2.98 -7.03
C HIS A 122 10.76 -3.05 -5.54
N GLU A 123 11.41 -2.21 -4.75
CA GLU A 123 11.19 -2.15 -3.31
C GLU A 123 10.32 -0.97 -2.91
N VAL A 124 9.37 -1.22 -2.02
CA VAL A 124 8.50 -0.20 -1.44
C VAL A 124 8.59 -0.32 0.08
N PRO A 125 9.12 0.69 0.78
CA PRO A 125 9.24 0.65 2.23
C PRO A 125 7.85 0.69 2.90
N TRP A 126 7.70 -0.11 3.96
CA TRP A 126 6.50 -0.16 4.79
C TRP A 126 6.63 0.81 5.96
N GLN A 127 5.72 1.77 6.08
CA GLN A 127 5.70 2.80 7.14
C GLN A 127 7.05 3.53 7.36
N PRO A 128 7.72 4.05 6.30
CA PRO A 128 9.07 4.60 6.39
C PRO A 128 9.21 5.74 7.41
N GLU A 129 8.15 6.52 7.65
CA GLU A 129 8.16 7.62 8.61
C GLU A 129 8.34 7.14 10.07
N LEU A 130 7.92 5.90 10.40
CA LEU A 130 8.14 5.32 11.73
C LEU A 130 9.62 5.02 11.97
N TYR A 131 10.32 4.65 10.92
CA TYR A 131 11.70 4.15 10.93
C TYR A 131 12.70 5.14 10.33
N ALA A 132 12.31 6.41 10.11
CA ALA A 132 13.19 7.42 9.50
C ALA A 132 14.48 7.69 10.31
N LYS A 133 14.45 7.44 11.63
CA LYS A 133 15.61 7.57 12.54
C LYS A 133 15.45 6.66 13.74
N ALA A 134 16.58 6.24 14.30
CA ALA A 134 16.60 5.49 15.55
C ALA A 134 15.91 6.28 16.68
N SER A 135 15.07 5.59 17.45
CA SER A 135 14.35 6.21 18.57
C SER A 135 13.87 5.18 19.59
N VAL A 136 13.69 5.63 20.82
CA VAL A 136 13.14 4.82 21.91
C VAL A 136 11.80 5.37 22.34
N VAL A 137 10.81 4.50 22.41
CA VAL A 137 9.45 4.82 22.86
C VAL A 137 9.20 4.14 24.19
N ALA A 138 9.15 4.91 25.26
CA ALA A 138 8.99 4.39 26.61
C ALA A 138 7.63 3.71 26.84
N ARG A 139 6.58 4.19 26.18
CA ARG A 139 5.22 3.61 26.15
C ARG A 139 4.56 3.90 24.80
N PRO A 140 3.89 2.92 24.17
CA PRO A 140 3.25 3.09 22.86
C PRO A 140 2.26 4.26 22.77
N THR A 141 1.55 4.58 23.86
CA THR A 141 0.61 5.71 23.92
C THR A 141 1.25 7.09 23.69
N ARG A 142 2.58 7.20 23.82
CA ARG A 142 3.34 8.44 23.48
C ARG A 142 3.59 8.60 21.97
N ARG A 143 3.50 7.50 21.21
CA ARG A 143 3.67 7.49 19.75
C ARG A 143 2.53 6.68 19.10
N PRO A 144 1.30 7.20 19.05
CA PRO A 144 0.13 6.44 18.59
C PRO A 144 0.25 5.87 17.17
N ARG A 145 1.07 6.48 16.31
CA ARG A 145 1.37 5.95 14.96
C ARG A 145 1.98 4.54 14.93
N LEU A 146 2.42 3.99 16.06
CA LEU A 146 2.88 2.60 16.14
C LEU A 146 1.80 1.60 15.70
N VAL A 147 0.51 1.93 15.85
CA VAL A 147 -0.59 1.08 15.36
C VAL A 147 -0.67 1.01 13.83
N HIS A 148 0.05 1.87 13.10
CA HIS A 148 0.09 1.82 11.64
C HIS A 148 0.95 0.67 11.11
N ASP A 149 1.92 0.19 11.91
CA ASP A 149 2.74 -0.95 11.58
C ASP A 149 2.19 -2.21 12.26
N THR A 150 1.26 -2.84 11.58
CA THR A 150 0.59 -4.06 12.04
C THR A 150 1.40 -5.33 11.82
N LEU A 151 2.52 -5.28 11.09
CA LEU A 151 3.34 -6.47 10.83
C LEU A 151 3.96 -7.01 12.12
N CYS A 152 3.94 -8.32 12.31
CA CYS A 152 4.66 -8.97 13.40
C CYS A 152 6.11 -9.32 13.05
N VAL A 153 6.42 -9.45 11.76
CA VAL A 153 7.65 -10.06 11.24
C VAL A 153 8.88 -9.13 11.25
N ASN A 154 8.69 -7.82 11.24
CA ASN A 154 9.79 -6.83 11.28
C ASN A 154 10.18 -6.41 12.70
N LYS A 155 9.90 -7.25 13.68
CA LYS A 155 10.10 -6.97 15.11
C LYS A 155 10.75 -8.13 15.83
N LEU A 156 11.58 -7.80 16.82
CA LEU A 156 12.18 -8.70 17.77
C LEU A 156 11.48 -8.50 19.12
N TYR A 157 10.99 -9.58 19.73
CA TYR A 157 10.22 -9.55 20.95
C TYR A 157 10.96 -10.28 22.06
N ARG A 158 10.97 -9.75 23.28
CA ARG A 158 11.48 -10.47 24.43
C ARG A 158 10.51 -11.62 24.78
N THR A 159 11.03 -12.83 24.85
CA THR A 159 10.23 -14.06 24.96
C THR A 159 9.45 -14.13 26.27
N ASP A 160 10.09 -13.73 27.39
CA ASP A 160 9.42 -13.64 28.70
C ASP A 160 8.26 -12.63 28.67
N PHE A 161 8.45 -11.47 28.05
CA PHE A 161 7.39 -10.46 27.90
C PHE A 161 6.15 -11.03 27.19
N LEU A 162 6.34 -11.78 26.10
CA LEU A 162 5.20 -12.41 25.40
C LEU A 162 4.49 -13.42 26.31
N ARG A 163 5.23 -14.22 27.07
CA ARG A 163 4.70 -15.26 27.96
C ARG A 163 4.01 -14.68 29.17
N GLU A 164 4.63 -13.76 29.87
CA GLU A 164 4.11 -13.11 31.08
C GLU A 164 2.78 -12.39 30.83
N HIS A 165 2.65 -11.76 29.64
CA HIS A 165 1.43 -11.05 29.25
C HIS A 165 0.45 -11.91 28.45
N GLY A 166 0.70 -13.21 28.27
CA GLY A 166 -0.16 -14.11 27.50
C GLY A 166 -0.36 -13.67 26.05
N ILE A 167 0.65 -13.01 25.46
CA ILE A 167 0.56 -12.47 24.10
C ILE A 167 0.70 -13.61 23.09
N ARG A 168 -0.38 -13.89 22.37
CA ARG A 168 -0.50 -14.95 21.36
C ARG A 168 -1.20 -14.42 20.13
N PHE A 169 -1.01 -15.09 19.01
CA PHE A 169 -1.85 -14.91 17.83
C PHE A 169 -3.22 -15.57 18.06
N PRO A 170 -4.27 -15.13 17.34
CA PRO A 170 -5.50 -15.92 17.23
C PRO A 170 -5.20 -17.29 16.62
N ASP A 171 -5.83 -18.34 17.15
CA ASP A 171 -5.67 -19.69 16.63
C ASP A 171 -6.61 -19.99 15.45
N GLY A 172 -6.24 -21.02 14.69
CA GLY A 172 -7.03 -21.54 13.57
C GLY A 172 -7.05 -20.59 12.35
N ARG A 173 -8.13 -20.69 11.57
CA ARG A 173 -8.31 -19.86 10.36
C ARG A 173 -8.68 -18.42 10.73
N PHE A 174 -7.69 -17.61 10.96
CA PHE A 174 -7.85 -16.18 11.21
C PHE A 174 -6.97 -15.37 10.24
N VAL A 175 -7.62 -14.53 9.42
CA VAL A 175 -6.93 -13.65 8.47
C VAL A 175 -6.66 -12.30 9.14
N TYR A 176 -5.49 -11.73 8.91
CA TYR A 176 -5.01 -10.51 9.57
C TYR A 176 -4.75 -10.67 11.08
N GLU A 177 -4.25 -11.83 11.48
CA GLU A 177 -3.86 -12.19 12.85
C GLU A 177 -2.84 -11.21 13.45
N ASP A 178 -2.02 -10.60 12.60
CA ASP A 178 -1.04 -9.57 12.94
C ASP A 178 -1.67 -8.35 13.62
N PHE A 179 -2.89 -7.96 13.21
CA PHE A 179 -3.60 -6.83 13.82
C PHE A 179 -3.88 -7.09 15.29
N VAL A 180 -4.36 -8.29 15.59
CA VAL A 180 -4.70 -8.72 16.95
C VAL A 180 -3.43 -8.89 17.78
N PHE A 181 -2.42 -9.56 17.26
CA PHE A 181 -1.14 -9.74 17.94
C PHE A 181 -0.47 -8.41 18.25
N THR A 182 -0.36 -7.50 17.27
CA THR A 182 0.22 -6.17 17.47
C THR A 182 -0.57 -5.36 18.50
N ALA A 183 -1.91 -5.44 18.49
CA ALA A 183 -2.72 -4.76 19.49
C ALA A 183 -2.45 -5.29 20.90
N ARG A 184 -2.31 -6.62 21.10
CA ARG A 184 -1.93 -7.25 22.38
C ARG A 184 -0.56 -6.77 22.85
N VAL A 185 0.44 -6.75 21.94
CA VAL A 185 1.78 -6.23 22.25
C VAL A 185 1.71 -4.77 22.71
N LEU A 186 1.04 -3.90 21.97
CA LEU A 186 0.96 -2.47 22.28
C LEU A 186 0.14 -2.19 23.55
N ALA A 187 -0.88 -3.00 23.82
CA ALA A 187 -1.71 -2.93 25.04
C ALA A 187 -0.92 -3.27 26.31
N ALA A 188 0.03 -4.21 26.23
CA ALA A 188 0.94 -4.54 27.32
C ALA A 188 2.00 -3.44 27.59
N ALA A 189 1.96 -2.34 26.86
CA ALA A 189 2.74 -1.12 27.06
C ALA A 189 4.29 -1.32 27.13
N PRO A 190 4.91 -2.06 26.18
CA PRO A 190 6.34 -2.29 26.21
C PRO A 190 7.14 -1.01 25.98
N ARG A 191 8.38 -1.00 26.46
CA ARG A 191 9.41 -0.10 25.92
C ARG A 191 9.82 -0.64 24.55
N MET A 192 9.82 0.23 23.54
CA MET A 192 10.14 -0.14 22.17
C MET A 192 11.37 0.62 21.67
N ALA A 193 12.31 -0.08 21.04
CA ALA A 193 13.40 0.51 20.28
C ALA A 193 13.09 0.43 18.78
N LEU A 194 13.21 1.54 18.07
CA LEU A 194 12.99 1.60 16.62
C LEU A 194 14.31 1.88 15.92
N VAL A 195 14.64 1.12 14.88
CA VAL A 195 15.85 1.27 14.08
C VAL A 195 15.51 1.60 12.63
N PRO A 196 16.35 2.41 11.93
CA PRO A 196 16.11 2.76 10.53
C PRO A 196 16.50 1.64 9.56
N ASP A 197 17.18 0.62 10.04
CA ASP A 197 17.70 -0.48 9.26
C ASP A 197 16.57 -1.30 8.64
N THR A 198 16.76 -1.77 7.40
CA THR A 198 15.88 -2.77 6.81
C THR A 198 16.14 -4.10 7.50
N VAL A 199 15.12 -4.63 8.18
CA VAL A 199 15.23 -5.87 8.97
C VAL A 199 14.40 -7.02 8.40
N TYR A 200 13.57 -6.75 7.40
CA TYR A 200 12.70 -7.73 6.79
C TYR A 200 12.45 -7.40 5.32
N VAL A 201 12.52 -8.39 4.44
CA VAL A 201 12.18 -8.28 3.02
C VAL A 201 10.95 -9.14 2.75
N TRP A 202 9.82 -8.49 2.58
CA TRP A 202 8.56 -9.12 2.21
C TRP A 202 8.47 -9.25 0.69
N HIS A 203 8.47 -10.49 0.18
CA HIS A 203 8.36 -10.78 -1.24
C HIS A 203 6.90 -10.78 -1.71
N VAL A 204 6.60 -9.97 -2.72
CA VAL A 204 5.27 -9.88 -3.32
C VAL A 204 5.28 -10.50 -4.71
N ARG A 205 4.59 -11.62 -4.90
CA ARG A 205 4.50 -12.42 -6.12
C ARG A 205 3.11 -12.29 -6.75
N ARG A 206 2.85 -11.17 -7.46
CA ARG A 206 1.52 -10.89 -8.06
C ARG A 206 1.16 -11.81 -9.22
N ALA A 207 2.14 -12.47 -9.84
CA ALA A 207 1.94 -13.40 -10.96
C ALA A 207 1.88 -14.87 -10.51
N ALA A 208 1.93 -15.17 -9.22
CA ALA A 208 1.76 -16.50 -8.69
C ALA A 208 0.33 -17.02 -8.96
N GLU A 209 0.20 -18.32 -9.19
CA GLU A 209 -1.12 -18.96 -9.37
C GLU A 209 -1.99 -18.82 -8.11
N LYS A 210 -1.37 -18.89 -6.93
CA LYS A 210 -2.03 -18.64 -5.64
C LYS A 210 -1.48 -17.35 -5.04
N LEU A 211 -2.33 -16.36 -4.90
CA LEU A 211 -1.99 -15.10 -4.21
C LEU A 211 -1.87 -15.35 -2.70
N SER A 212 -1.02 -14.57 -2.02
CA SER A 212 -1.03 -14.54 -0.56
C SER A 212 -2.42 -14.12 -0.04
N ILE A 213 -2.81 -14.63 1.12
CA ILE A 213 -4.15 -14.43 1.72
C ILE A 213 -4.54 -12.94 1.78
N SER A 214 -3.59 -12.07 2.11
CA SER A 214 -3.82 -10.62 2.21
C SER A 214 -3.98 -9.91 0.84
N LEU A 215 -3.55 -10.52 -0.25
CA LEU A 215 -3.65 -10.00 -1.61
C LEU A 215 -4.91 -10.50 -2.33
N ASP A 216 -5.48 -11.63 -1.90
CA ASP A 216 -6.73 -12.14 -2.45
C ASP A 216 -7.93 -11.38 -1.87
N ARG A 217 -8.29 -10.28 -2.55
CA ARG A 217 -9.41 -9.41 -2.19
C ARG A 217 -10.62 -9.58 -3.12
N ALA A 218 -10.67 -10.69 -3.85
CA ALA A 218 -11.75 -10.90 -4.81
C ALA A 218 -13.11 -11.10 -4.10
N GLY A 219 -13.13 -11.87 -3.01
CA GLY A 219 -14.32 -12.16 -2.21
C GLY A 219 -14.60 -11.13 -1.12
N ILE A 220 -15.87 -11.04 -0.73
CA ILE A 220 -16.32 -10.16 0.37
C ILE A 220 -15.80 -10.64 1.75
N ASP A 221 -15.50 -11.93 1.89
CA ASP A 221 -15.01 -12.52 3.13
C ASP A 221 -13.67 -11.96 3.56
N ASN A 222 -12.80 -11.62 2.61
CA ASN A 222 -11.53 -10.95 2.92
C ASN A 222 -11.77 -9.58 3.57
N TRP A 223 -12.78 -8.82 3.10
CA TRP A 223 -13.17 -7.56 3.74
C TRP A 223 -13.76 -7.78 5.13
N GLN A 224 -14.65 -8.76 5.29
CA GLN A 224 -15.22 -9.12 6.59
C GLN A 224 -14.12 -9.48 7.60
N ALA A 225 -13.20 -10.36 7.22
CA ALA A 225 -12.07 -10.75 8.07
C ALA A 225 -11.22 -9.54 8.50
N ARG A 226 -11.04 -8.56 7.58
CA ARG A 226 -10.31 -7.33 7.90
C ARG A 226 -11.06 -6.43 8.89
N LEU A 227 -12.39 -6.32 8.76
CA LEU A 227 -13.23 -5.60 9.72
C LEU A 227 -13.15 -6.25 11.10
N ASP A 228 -13.26 -7.58 11.17
CA ASP A 228 -13.26 -8.34 12.42
C ASP A 228 -11.91 -8.27 13.13
N ALA A 229 -10.81 -8.42 12.39
CA ALA A 229 -9.47 -8.28 12.95
C ALA A 229 -9.22 -6.87 13.48
N HIS A 230 -9.64 -5.83 12.74
CA HIS A 230 -9.48 -4.45 13.18
C HIS A 230 -10.37 -4.13 14.38
N ARG A 231 -11.62 -4.61 14.40
CA ARG A 231 -12.53 -4.47 15.54
C ARG A 231 -11.93 -5.07 16.80
N GLN A 232 -11.47 -6.33 16.72
CA GLN A 232 -10.84 -7.02 17.83
C GLN A 232 -9.57 -6.29 18.32
N ALA A 233 -8.74 -5.78 17.41
CA ALA A 233 -7.58 -4.99 17.78
C ALA A 233 -7.96 -3.70 18.55
N VAL A 234 -8.99 -2.99 18.12
CA VAL A 234 -9.50 -1.80 18.82
C VAL A 234 -10.07 -2.15 20.19
N GLU A 235 -10.85 -3.23 20.31
CA GLU A 235 -11.41 -3.71 21.58
C GLU A 235 -10.32 -4.05 22.58
N ILE A 236 -9.24 -4.73 22.16
CA ILE A 236 -8.07 -5.03 23.01
C ILE A 236 -7.44 -3.73 23.53
N LEU A 237 -7.23 -2.73 22.67
CA LEU A 237 -6.64 -1.46 23.06
C LEU A 237 -7.55 -0.67 24.03
N LEU A 238 -8.86 -0.72 23.83
CA LEU A 238 -9.84 -0.07 24.71
C LEU A 238 -9.93 -0.76 26.08
N ALA A 239 -9.95 -2.10 26.11
CA ALA A 239 -9.94 -2.88 27.35
C ALA A 239 -8.69 -2.60 28.20
N ALA A 240 -7.54 -2.36 27.53
CA ALA A 240 -6.30 -1.93 28.19
C ALA A 240 -6.25 -0.42 28.51
N SER A 241 -7.34 0.31 28.38
CA SER A 241 -7.43 1.77 28.59
C SER A 241 -6.51 2.59 27.66
N CYS A 242 -6.06 2.03 26.54
CA CYS A 242 -5.20 2.67 25.55
C CYS A 242 -6.00 3.49 24.51
N LYS A 243 -6.91 4.37 24.95
CA LYS A 243 -7.83 5.14 24.10
C LYS A 243 -7.13 5.89 22.96
N ARG A 244 -5.92 6.45 23.19
CA ARG A 244 -5.15 7.15 22.15
C ARG A 244 -4.71 6.23 21.02
N LEU A 245 -4.32 4.98 21.34
CA LEU A 245 -3.96 3.98 20.35
C LEU A 245 -5.20 3.49 19.59
N ALA A 246 -6.30 3.22 20.27
CA ALA A 246 -7.57 2.83 19.65
C ALA A 246 -8.04 3.89 18.63
N ARG A 247 -8.02 5.18 19.01
CA ARG A 247 -8.35 6.30 18.10
C ARG A 247 -7.41 6.35 16.90
N ALA A 248 -6.11 6.21 17.11
CA ALA A 248 -5.13 6.18 16.01
C ALA A 248 -5.35 4.97 15.08
N ALA A 249 -5.72 3.81 15.61
CA ALA A 249 -6.07 2.64 14.80
C ALA A 249 -7.32 2.89 13.93
N ARG A 250 -8.39 3.47 14.49
CA ARG A 250 -9.59 3.84 13.75
C ARG A 250 -9.31 4.90 12.68
N ALA A 251 -8.53 5.92 13.01
CA ALA A 251 -8.09 6.95 12.06
C ALA A 251 -7.27 6.34 10.91
N HIS A 252 -6.37 5.40 11.23
CA HIS A 252 -5.60 4.69 10.23
C HIS A 252 -6.46 3.77 9.36
N PHE A 253 -7.46 3.12 9.94
CA PHE A 253 -8.43 2.32 9.18
C PHE A 253 -9.15 3.17 8.12
N LEU A 254 -9.63 4.36 8.48
CA LEU A 254 -10.26 5.31 7.56
C LEU A 254 -9.30 5.72 6.42
N ASP A 255 -8.05 6.04 6.73
CA ASP A 255 -7.09 6.47 5.71
C ASP A 255 -6.51 5.31 4.89
N HIS A 256 -6.25 4.15 5.49
CA HIS A 256 -5.58 3.03 4.81
C HIS A 256 -6.56 1.99 4.30
N SER A 257 -7.22 1.26 5.18
CA SER A 257 -8.04 0.10 4.82
C SER A 257 -9.27 0.49 3.99
N LEU A 258 -10.01 1.47 4.47
CA LEU A 258 -11.21 1.96 3.79
C LEU A 258 -10.90 2.48 2.39
N ARG A 259 -9.90 3.36 2.26
CA ARG A 259 -9.48 3.90 0.96
C ARG A 259 -8.93 2.85 0.02
N MET A 260 -8.23 1.84 0.53
CA MET A 260 -7.69 0.75 -0.29
C MET A 260 -8.80 -0.03 -1.00
N TYR A 261 -9.89 -0.35 -0.30
CA TYR A 261 -11.02 -1.06 -0.90
C TYR A 261 -11.93 -0.13 -1.72
N ALA A 262 -12.20 1.09 -1.26
CA ALA A 262 -13.02 2.06 -1.99
C ALA A 262 -12.47 2.37 -3.40
N ARG A 263 -11.15 2.34 -3.60
CA ARG A 263 -10.52 2.51 -4.93
C ARG A 263 -10.85 1.41 -5.93
N GLU A 264 -11.23 0.24 -5.48
CA GLU A 264 -11.50 -0.92 -6.32
C GLU A 264 -13.02 -1.20 -6.41
N LEU A 265 -13.82 -0.50 -5.63
CA LEU A 265 -15.25 -0.81 -5.45
C LEU A 265 -16.05 -0.66 -6.74
N ASP A 266 -15.73 0.32 -7.59
CA ASP A 266 -16.38 0.53 -8.89
C ASP A 266 -16.13 -0.60 -9.90
N LEU A 267 -15.10 -1.41 -9.67
CA LEU A 267 -14.72 -2.56 -10.49
C LEU A 267 -15.39 -3.87 -10.06
N ARG A 268 -16.07 -3.86 -8.91
CA ARG A 268 -16.73 -5.04 -8.32
C ARG A 268 -18.16 -5.20 -8.84
N GLY A 269 -18.72 -6.40 -8.75
CA GLY A 269 -20.12 -6.67 -9.07
C GLY A 269 -21.09 -5.96 -8.12
N ALA A 270 -22.36 -5.83 -8.51
CA ALA A 270 -23.38 -5.10 -7.74
C ALA A 270 -23.58 -5.69 -6.34
N GLU A 271 -23.70 -7.01 -6.23
CA GLU A 271 -23.86 -7.73 -4.97
C GLU A 271 -22.69 -7.45 -4.00
N TYR A 272 -21.45 -7.58 -4.48
CA TYR A 272 -20.27 -7.24 -3.68
C TYR A 272 -20.31 -5.79 -3.18
N ARG A 273 -20.69 -4.83 -4.05
CA ARG A 273 -20.76 -3.40 -3.70
C ARG A 273 -21.76 -3.15 -2.57
N THR A 274 -22.96 -3.75 -2.67
CA THR A 274 -24.02 -3.61 -1.67
C THR A 274 -23.60 -4.23 -0.34
N ASP A 275 -23.06 -5.43 -0.36
CA ASP A 275 -22.56 -6.11 0.84
C ASP A 275 -21.42 -5.37 1.50
N TRP A 276 -20.43 -4.92 0.70
CA TRP A 276 -19.29 -4.15 1.19
C TRP A 276 -19.75 -2.84 1.85
N TRP A 277 -20.70 -2.15 1.21
CA TRP A 277 -21.24 -0.87 1.72
C TRP A 277 -21.96 -1.06 3.04
N LYS A 278 -22.86 -2.02 3.11
CA LYS A 278 -23.64 -2.36 4.30
C LYS A 278 -22.74 -2.71 5.48
N ARG A 279 -21.76 -3.62 5.29
CA ARG A 279 -20.83 -4.05 6.33
C ARG A 279 -19.92 -2.90 6.77
N THR A 280 -19.44 -2.10 5.83
CA THR A 280 -18.58 -0.95 6.11
C THR A 280 -19.36 0.10 6.91
N ARG A 281 -20.58 0.43 6.49
CA ARG A 281 -21.43 1.40 7.17
C ARG A 281 -21.70 0.97 8.61
N ALA A 282 -22.16 -0.25 8.82
CA ALA A 282 -22.39 -0.81 10.16
C ALA A 282 -21.16 -0.75 11.06
N TYR A 283 -19.96 -0.96 10.49
CA TYR A 283 -18.73 -0.84 11.24
C TYR A 283 -18.38 0.62 11.55
N LEU A 284 -18.53 1.55 10.61
CA LEU A 284 -18.26 2.97 10.81
C LEU A 284 -19.23 3.63 11.80
N GLU A 285 -20.45 3.12 11.95
CA GLU A 285 -21.42 3.56 12.98
C GLU A 285 -20.91 3.35 14.42
N THR A 286 -19.89 2.48 14.61
CA THR A 286 -19.23 2.30 15.91
C THR A 286 -18.13 3.34 16.21
N PHE A 287 -17.82 4.23 15.26
CA PHE A 287 -16.79 5.27 15.41
C PHE A 287 -17.41 6.55 15.94
N ASP A 288 -16.71 7.24 16.83
CA ASP A 288 -17.13 8.56 17.31
C ASP A 288 -16.63 9.69 16.40
N THR A 289 -17.12 10.90 16.62
CA THR A 289 -16.73 12.09 15.85
C THR A 289 -15.22 12.34 15.92
N ALA A 290 -14.61 12.13 17.09
CA ALA A 290 -13.18 12.37 17.28
C ALA A 290 -12.30 11.34 16.54
N ASP A 291 -12.81 10.14 16.27
CA ASP A 291 -12.14 9.14 15.42
C ASP A 291 -12.05 9.63 13.97
N PHE A 292 -13.15 10.21 13.46
CA PHE A 292 -13.17 10.84 12.13
C PHE A 292 -12.28 12.08 12.06
N GLU A 293 -12.29 12.93 13.08
CA GLU A 293 -11.45 14.12 13.13
C GLU A 293 -9.96 13.80 13.18
N ALA A 294 -9.59 12.72 13.84
CA ALA A 294 -8.22 12.23 13.87
C ALA A 294 -7.74 11.65 12.52
N ALA A 295 -8.66 11.26 11.63
CA ALA A 295 -8.31 10.69 10.34
C ALA A 295 -7.90 11.79 9.33
N PRO A 296 -6.94 11.49 8.42
CA PRO A 296 -6.66 12.36 7.28
C PRO A 296 -7.91 12.66 6.45
N ALA A 297 -7.99 13.89 5.95
CA ALA A 297 -9.19 14.42 5.28
C ALA A 297 -9.78 13.52 4.17
N PRO A 298 -9.00 12.92 3.24
CA PRO A 298 -9.57 12.04 2.22
C PRO A 298 -10.29 10.82 2.79
N GLY A 299 -9.69 10.14 3.79
CA GLY A 299 -10.32 9.00 4.46
C GLY A 299 -11.58 9.38 5.22
N ARG A 300 -11.54 10.54 5.88
CA ARG A 300 -12.70 11.13 6.58
C ARG A 300 -13.88 11.37 5.64
N VAL A 301 -13.64 11.98 4.47
CA VAL A 301 -14.71 12.23 3.47
C VAL A 301 -15.30 10.92 2.99
N VAL A 302 -14.47 9.94 2.60
CA VAL A 302 -14.95 8.62 2.15
C VAL A 302 -15.85 7.98 3.21
N GLY A 303 -15.41 7.98 4.48
CA GLY A 303 -16.19 7.40 5.58
C GLY A 303 -17.51 8.14 5.82
N ARG A 304 -17.52 9.48 5.77
CA ARG A 304 -18.75 10.27 5.94
C ARG A 304 -19.76 10.07 4.81
N VAL A 305 -19.31 9.93 3.55
CA VAL A 305 -20.20 9.61 2.43
C VAL A 305 -20.86 8.24 2.63
N ILE A 306 -20.10 7.23 3.09
CA ILE A 306 -20.64 5.89 3.35
C ILE A 306 -21.68 5.94 4.48
N LEU A 307 -21.42 6.68 5.56
CA LEU A 307 -22.38 6.83 6.66
C LEU A 307 -23.64 7.57 6.25
N ALA A 308 -23.51 8.57 5.38
CA ALA A 308 -24.63 9.43 4.97
C ALA A 308 -25.56 8.74 3.94
N ALA A 309 -25.13 7.66 3.30
CA ALA A 309 -25.91 6.98 2.26
C ALA A 309 -26.16 5.51 2.63
N ALA A 310 -27.42 5.06 2.50
CA ALA A 310 -27.76 3.66 2.76
C ALA A 310 -27.21 2.70 1.71
N GLU A 311 -27.11 3.14 0.46
CA GLU A 311 -26.72 2.36 -0.70
C GLU A 311 -25.43 2.90 -1.36
N PRO A 312 -24.69 2.06 -2.10
CA PRO A 312 -23.51 2.49 -2.84
C PRO A 312 -23.82 3.61 -3.83
N ARG A 313 -23.09 4.71 -3.74
CA ARG A 313 -23.25 5.87 -4.63
C ARG A 313 -21.93 6.53 -4.98
N ASP A 314 -21.92 7.32 -6.04
CA ASP A 314 -20.81 8.16 -6.48
C ASP A 314 -19.47 7.40 -6.58
N LEU A 315 -19.49 6.09 -6.88
CA LEU A 315 -18.31 5.22 -6.83
C LEU A 315 -17.11 5.76 -7.63
N PRO A 316 -17.28 6.30 -8.86
CA PRO A 316 -16.16 6.89 -9.59
C PRO A 316 -15.52 8.07 -8.84
N ARG A 317 -16.31 8.96 -8.24
CA ARG A 317 -15.82 10.12 -7.49
C ARG A 317 -15.21 9.70 -6.16
N LEU A 318 -15.83 8.73 -5.47
CA LEU A 318 -15.28 8.13 -4.26
C LEU A 318 -13.89 7.51 -4.49
N LYS A 319 -13.73 6.79 -5.60
CA LYS A 319 -12.45 6.23 -6.03
C LYS A 319 -11.36 7.29 -6.16
N GLU A 320 -11.68 8.45 -6.74
CA GLU A 320 -10.74 9.54 -6.92
C GLU A 320 -10.31 10.17 -5.60
N VAL A 321 -11.23 10.38 -4.66
CA VAL A 321 -10.90 10.86 -3.31
C VAL A 321 -10.14 9.79 -2.52
N ALA A 322 -10.47 8.53 -2.71
CA ALA A 322 -9.75 7.42 -2.08
C ALA A 322 -8.34 7.19 -2.67
N ALA A 323 -8.02 7.74 -3.84
CA ALA A 323 -6.71 7.60 -4.49
C ALA A 323 -5.56 8.25 -3.69
N ARG A 324 -4.33 7.88 -4.04
CA ARG A 324 -3.10 8.49 -3.49
C ARG A 324 -2.19 8.94 -4.64
N PRO A 325 -1.99 10.24 -4.85
CA PRO A 325 -2.65 11.35 -4.15
C PRO A 325 -4.17 11.38 -4.39
N ALA A 326 -4.91 11.90 -3.41
CA ALA A 326 -6.35 12.09 -3.53
C ALA A 326 -6.66 13.19 -4.56
N ARG A 327 -7.82 13.04 -5.25
CA ARG A 327 -8.32 14.00 -6.20
C ARG A 327 -9.81 14.23 -5.96
N LEU A 328 -10.24 15.47 -5.99
CA LEU A 328 -11.66 15.82 -5.93
C LEU A 328 -12.07 16.34 -7.30
N CYS A 329 -12.95 15.60 -7.95
CA CYS A 329 -13.45 15.92 -9.30
C CYS A 329 -14.85 16.52 -9.24
N PRO A 330 -15.26 17.34 -10.23
CA PRO A 330 -16.63 17.79 -10.36
C PRO A 330 -17.65 16.63 -10.37
N PRO A 331 -18.94 16.90 -10.09
CA PRO A 331 -19.54 18.23 -9.85
C PRO A 331 -19.23 18.77 -8.45
N TYR A 332 -19.14 20.10 -8.33
CA TYR A 332 -18.98 20.79 -7.05
C TYR A 332 -20.34 21.27 -6.54
N ALA A 333 -20.58 21.08 -5.24
CA ALA A 333 -21.83 21.45 -4.58
C ALA A 333 -21.56 22.23 -3.30
N TYR A 334 -22.55 22.99 -2.89
CA TYR A 334 -22.55 23.73 -1.64
C TYR A 334 -23.74 23.32 -0.79
N ALA A 335 -23.56 23.31 0.51
CA ALA A 335 -24.65 23.25 1.48
C ALA A 335 -25.45 24.55 1.47
N PRO A 336 -26.66 24.60 2.06
CA PRO A 336 -27.50 25.81 2.09
C PRO A 336 -26.83 27.02 2.72
N ASP A 337 -25.85 26.84 3.60
CA ASP A 337 -25.07 27.88 4.24
C ASP A 337 -23.86 28.37 3.43
N GLY A 338 -23.68 27.84 2.20
CA GLY A 338 -22.54 28.16 1.34
C GLY A 338 -21.30 27.31 1.59
N THR A 339 -21.32 26.38 2.54
CA THR A 339 -20.20 25.49 2.83
C THR A 339 -19.99 24.47 1.68
N PRO A 340 -18.76 24.28 1.18
CA PRO A 340 -18.47 23.23 0.22
C PRO A 340 -18.91 21.85 0.72
N ALA A 341 -19.69 21.12 -0.08
CA ALA A 341 -20.27 19.84 0.28
C ALA A 341 -20.00 18.77 -0.78
N TRP A 342 -20.16 17.50 -0.40
CA TRP A 342 -19.99 16.36 -1.31
C TRP A 342 -20.97 16.43 -2.49
N SER A 343 -22.23 16.64 -2.20
CA SER A 343 -23.30 16.80 -3.19
C SER A 343 -24.45 17.58 -2.58
N ALA A 344 -25.34 18.12 -3.41
CA ALA A 344 -26.48 18.91 -2.95
C ALA A 344 -27.45 18.11 -2.08
N ASP A 345 -27.56 16.81 -2.29
CA ASP A 345 -28.40 15.88 -1.52
C ASP A 345 -27.69 15.28 -0.28
N LEU A 346 -26.40 15.54 -0.10
CA LEU A 346 -25.63 15.21 1.10
C LEU A 346 -24.93 16.45 1.68
N PRO A 347 -25.65 17.52 2.00
CA PRO A 347 -25.06 18.78 2.49
C PRO A 347 -24.31 18.63 3.81
N GLN A 348 -24.66 17.61 4.62
CA GLN A 348 -23.99 17.29 5.88
C GLN A 348 -22.57 16.69 5.69
N VAL A 349 -22.22 16.26 4.49
CA VAL A 349 -20.86 15.80 4.18
C VAL A 349 -20.04 16.99 3.67
N THR A 350 -19.58 17.81 4.60
CA THR A 350 -18.79 19.02 4.29
C THR A 350 -17.36 18.68 3.88
N LEU A 351 -16.76 19.53 3.05
CA LEU A 351 -15.41 19.37 2.49
C LEU A 351 -14.39 20.36 3.05
N ASP A 352 -14.77 21.25 3.99
CA ASP A 352 -13.90 22.30 4.51
C ASP A 352 -12.53 21.80 4.94
N HIS A 353 -12.50 20.75 5.75
CA HIS A 353 -11.26 20.15 6.24
C HIS A 353 -10.39 19.52 5.15
N LEU A 354 -10.95 19.24 3.96
CA LEU A 354 -10.22 18.80 2.78
C LEU A 354 -9.65 20.00 2.01
N LEU A 355 -10.39 21.13 1.99
CA LEU A 355 -10.08 22.33 1.23
C LEU A 355 -9.18 23.31 1.98
N HIS A 356 -9.22 23.35 3.31
CA HIS A 356 -8.35 24.19 4.14
C HIS A 356 -6.91 23.69 4.29
N ARG A 357 -6.52 22.67 3.53
CA ARG A 357 -5.16 22.15 3.54
C ARG A 357 -4.21 23.07 2.77
N PRO A 358 -2.88 23.02 3.07
CA PRO A 358 -1.87 23.66 2.23
C PRO A 358 -1.94 23.14 0.79
N MET A 359 -1.49 23.95 -0.18
CA MET A 359 -1.59 23.65 -1.61
C MET A 359 -0.93 22.31 -1.99
N ASP A 360 0.21 21.97 -1.39
CA ASP A 360 0.92 20.71 -1.60
C ASP A 360 0.13 19.46 -1.18
N LEU A 361 -0.94 19.63 -0.40
CA LEU A 361 -1.83 18.57 0.08
C LEU A 361 -3.25 18.65 -0.48
N LEU A 362 -3.59 19.70 -1.27
CA LEU A 362 -4.93 19.82 -1.86
C LEU A 362 -5.21 18.70 -2.85
N PRO A 363 -6.46 18.18 -2.92
CA PRO A 363 -6.84 17.12 -3.85
C PRO A 363 -7.15 17.66 -5.25
N VAL A 364 -6.20 18.38 -5.84
CA VAL A 364 -6.36 18.94 -7.19
C VAL A 364 -6.54 17.86 -8.24
N ALA A 365 -7.35 18.12 -9.25
CA ALA A 365 -7.59 17.25 -10.38
C ALA A 365 -6.95 17.81 -11.65
N VAL A 366 -6.12 17.00 -12.31
CA VAL A 366 -5.51 17.34 -13.60
C VAL A 366 -5.84 16.24 -14.59
N ASP A 367 -6.56 16.59 -15.66
CA ASP A 367 -6.81 15.70 -16.76
C ASP A 367 -5.70 15.80 -17.81
N GLY A 368 -5.30 14.67 -18.39
CA GLY A 368 -4.27 14.58 -19.40
C GLY A 368 -4.75 13.91 -20.68
N GLU A 369 -4.64 14.61 -21.81
CA GLU A 369 -4.88 14.05 -23.12
C GLU A 369 -3.56 13.98 -23.88
N LEU A 370 -3.07 12.76 -24.11
CA LEU A 370 -1.88 12.54 -24.92
C LEU A 370 -2.28 12.21 -26.36
N ARG A 371 -1.81 13.03 -27.30
CA ARG A 371 -1.97 12.81 -28.74
C ARG A 371 -0.64 12.36 -29.33
N PRO A 372 -0.36 11.05 -29.35
CA PRO A 372 0.91 10.54 -29.83
C PRO A 372 1.01 10.71 -31.35
N ARG A 373 2.15 11.20 -31.80
CA ARG A 373 2.53 11.35 -33.22
C ARG A 373 3.98 10.89 -33.38
N ALA A 374 4.35 10.48 -34.59
CA ALA A 374 5.72 10.09 -34.91
C ALA A 374 6.73 11.24 -34.65
N ARG A 375 6.29 12.47 -34.90
CA ARG A 375 7.03 13.70 -34.57
C ARG A 375 6.07 14.66 -33.88
N GLY A 376 6.50 15.31 -32.79
CA GLY A 376 5.73 16.34 -32.11
C GLY A 376 4.49 15.78 -31.35
N THR A 377 4.67 14.75 -30.50
CA THR A 377 3.63 14.33 -29.58
C THR A 377 3.25 15.47 -28.64
N ARG A 378 1.95 15.69 -28.45
CA ARG A 378 1.44 16.73 -27.58
C ARG A 378 0.69 16.11 -26.39
N LEU A 379 1.04 16.57 -25.20
CA LEU A 379 0.30 16.34 -23.98
C LEU A 379 -0.46 17.63 -23.65
N ARG A 380 -1.78 17.58 -23.68
CA ARG A 380 -2.64 18.65 -23.20
C ARG A 380 -3.06 18.32 -21.78
N LEU A 381 -2.86 19.26 -20.87
CA LEU A 381 -3.27 19.18 -19.47
C LEU A 381 -4.43 20.14 -19.24
N LEU A 382 -5.37 19.73 -18.41
CA LEU A 382 -6.50 20.53 -17.96
C LEU A 382 -6.55 20.45 -16.43
N LEU A 383 -6.22 21.55 -15.77
CA LEU A 383 -6.31 21.70 -14.33
C LEU A 383 -7.70 22.27 -13.98
N HIS A 384 -8.40 21.58 -13.08
CA HIS A 384 -9.73 21.95 -12.63
C HIS A 384 -9.64 22.89 -11.42
N GLU A 385 -10.56 23.86 -11.36
CA GLU A 385 -10.79 24.66 -10.16
C GLU A 385 -11.19 23.76 -8.98
N LEU A 386 -10.97 24.23 -7.79
CA LEU A 386 -11.30 23.55 -6.54
C LEU A 386 -11.83 24.56 -5.51
N TYR A 387 -13.09 24.95 -5.65
CA TYR A 387 -13.78 25.86 -4.72
C TYR A 387 -13.00 27.19 -4.48
N GLY A 388 -12.49 27.82 -5.53
CA GLY A 388 -11.70 29.05 -5.48
C GLY A 388 -10.22 28.87 -5.14
N ARG A 389 -9.81 27.74 -4.57
CA ARG A 389 -8.47 27.51 -4.03
C ARG A 389 -7.36 27.49 -5.08
N VAL A 390 -7.66 26.99 -6.29
CA VAL A 390 -6.69 26.94 -7.39
C VAL A 390 -6.52 28.34 -8.00
N ALA A 391 -7.63 29.08 -8.18
CA ALA A 391 -7.61 30.45 -8.67
C ALA A 391 -6.85 31.39 -7.71
N ASP A 392 -7.13 31.28 -6.41
CA ASP A 392 -6.48 32.09 -5.37
C ASP A 392 -4.95 31.88 -5.35
N ALA A 393 -4.49 30.65 -5.54
CA ALA A 393 -3.07 30.33 -5.62
C ALA A 393 -2.41 30.79 -6.93
N GLY A 394 -3.18 30.99 -8.01
CA GLY A 394 -2.74 31.48 -9.30
C GLY A 394 -1.82 30.52 -10.06
N PRO A 395 -2.37 29.54 -10.84
CA PRO A 395 -1.58 28.60 -11.59
C PRO A 395 -0.65 29.29 -12.58
N ARG A 396 0.66 29.03 -12.52
CA ARG A 396 1.69 29.60 -13.41
C ARG A 396 2.20 28.63 -14.43
N THR A 397 2.88 27.57 -13.96
CA THR A 397 3.53 26.61 -14.84
C THR A 397 3.33 25.18 -14.35
N VAL A 398 3.55 24.24 -15.23
CA VAL A 398 3.61 22.82 -14.90
C VAL A 398 4.90 22.22 -15.45
N ASP A 399 5.63 21.53 -14.60
CA ASP A 399 6.69 20.64 -15.00
C ASP A 399 6.10 19.26 -15.30
N VAL A 400 6.52 18.68 -16.40
CA VAL A 400 6.11 17.36 -16.85
C VAL A 400 7.33 16.47 -16.99
N ASP A 401 7.39 15.43 -16.18
CA ASP A 401 8.44 14.42 -16.21
C ASP A 401 7.93 13.11 -16.80
N LEU A 402 8.64 12.58 -17.80
CA LEU A 402 8.50 11.18 -18.21
C LEU A 402 9.50 10.34 -17.42
N VAL A 403 8.99 9.52 -16.52
CA VAL A 403 9.77 8.73 -15.58
C VAL A 403 9.68 7.25 -15.94
N ASP A 404 10.83 6.61 -16.08
CA ASP A 404 10.89 5.15 -16.20
C ASP A 404 10.35 4.49 -14.92
N ARG A 405 9.27 3.71 -15.05
CA ARG A 405 8.63 3.08 -13.90
C ARG A 405 9.53 2.07 -13.21
N GLN A 406 10.37 1.37 -13.96
CA GLN A 406 11.23 0.32 -13.42
C GLN A 406 12.43 0.88 -12.65
N HIS A 407 13.03 1.98 -13.15
CA HIS A 407 14.28 2.51 -12.63
C HIS A 407 14.10 3.84 -11.88
N GLY A 408 12.91 4.44 -11.92
CA GLY A 408 12.65 5.73 -11.28
C GLY A 408 13.35 6.93 -11.93
N THR A 409 14.04 6.75 -13.06
CA THR A 409 14.82 7.80 -13.72
C THR A 409 13.95 8.65 -14.63
N THR A 410 14.08 9.98 -14.53
CA THR A 410 13.47 10.92 -15.46
C THR A 410 14.26 10.92 -16.78
N VAL A 411 13.56 10.60 -17.88
CA VAL A 411 14.16 10.57 -19.23
C VAL A 411 13.87 11.83 -20.03
N GLN A 412 12.82 12.53 -19.65
CA GLN A 412 12.46 13.81 -20.26
C GLN A 412 11.80 14.70 -19.23
N HIS A 413 12.24 15.95 -19.18
CA HIS A 413 11.65 17.05 -18.40
C HIS A 413 11.20 18.16 -19.34
N ARG A 414 10.01 18.71 -19.14
CA ARG A 414 9.45 19.84 -19.91
C ARG A 414 8.62 20.71 -18.98
N THR A 415 8.67 22.02 -19.23
CA THR A 415 7.85 23.01 -18.52
C THR A 415 6.92 23.71 -19.53
N ALA A 416 5.68 23.99 -19.11
CA ALA A 416 4.72 24.78 -19.87
C ALA A 416 3.95 25.73 -18.95
N ALA A 417 3.55 26.89 -19.49
CA ALA A 417 2.70 27.83 -18.78
C ALA A 417 1.23 27.40 -18.85
N PHE A 418 0.49 27.67 -17.78
CA PHE A 418 -0.97 27.59 -17.76
C PHE A 418 -1.59 28.82 -18.43
N THR A 419 -2.66 28.58 -19.16
CA THR A 419 -3.54 29.60 -19.73
C THR A 419 -4.94 29.38 -19.17
N ALA A 420 -5.55 30.41 -18.61
CA ALA A 420 -6.92 30.34 -18.13
C ALA A 420 -7.91 30.10 -19.29
N LEU A 421 -8.90 29.29 -19.03
CA LEU A 421 -10.04 29.01 -19.89
C LEU A 421 -11.32 29.49 -19.22
N PRO A 422 -12.44 29.62 -19.98
CA PRO A 422 -13.77 29.73 -19.37
C PRO A 422 -14.05 28.58 -18.38
N ASP A 423 -15.04 28.77 -17.51
CA ASP A 423 -15.50 27.75 -16.55
C ASP A 423 -14.44 27.36 -15.48
N ASP A 424 -13.63 28.32 -15.05
CA ASP A 424 -12.63 28.14 -13.98
C ASP A 424 -11.68 26.96 -14.25
N LEU A 425 -11.17 26.89 -15.45
CA LEU A 425 -10.23 25.87 -15.90
C LEU A 425 -8.91 26.49 -16.34
N TRP A 426 -7.83 25.76 -16.25
CA TRP A 426 -6.52 26.14 -16.82
C TRP A 426 -5.99 25.03 -17.73
N THR A 427 -5.45 25.43 -18.88
CA THR A 427 -4.85 24.49 -19.82
C THR A 427 -3.36 24.77 -20.00
N ALA A 428 -2.59 23.69 -20.13
CA ALA A 428 -1.20 23.72 -20.57
C ALA A 428 -0.97 22.68 -21.67
N THR A 429 -0.12 23.00 -22.64
CA THR A 429 0.23 22.06 -23.72
C THR A 429 1.74 21.88 -23.75
N VAL A 430 2.17 20.63 -23.64
CA VAL A 430 3.58 20.24 -23.61
C VAL A 430 3.91 19.42 -24.84
N ALA A 431 4.99 19.77 -25.54
CA ALA A 431 5.56 18.96 -26.61
C ALA A 431 6.48 17.88 -26.02
N LEU A 432 6.20 16.61 -26.30
CA LEU A 432 7.01 15.49 -25.87
C LEU A 432 7.70 14.84 -27.06
N ASP A 433 8.96 14.50 -26.88
CA ASP A 433 9.73 13.72 -27.86
C ASP A 433 9.76 12.25 -27.42
N LEU A 434 8.90 11.42 -28.01
CA LEU A 434 8.84 10.00 -27.69
C LEU A 434 10.05 9.23 -28.23
N SER A 435 10.85 9.80 -29.15
CA SER A 435 12.08 9.16 -29.63
C SER A 435 13.16 9.10 -28.54
N ALA A 436 13.12 10.03 -27.58
CA ALA A 436 14.01 10.06 -26.42
C ALA A 436 13.80 8.87 -25.47
N LEU A 437 12.64 8.18 -25.52
CA LEU A 437 12.39 7.00 -24.66
C LEU A 437 13.32 5.82 -24.97
N GLY A 438 13.86 5.75 -26.18
CA GLY A 438 15.02 4.94 -26.61
C GLY A 438 14.92 3.42 -26.44
N ARG A 439 14.07 2.92 -25.55
CA ARG A 439 13.96 1.49 -25.16
C ARG A 439 12.50 1.05 -24.93
N PRO A 440 12.22 -0.25 -24.99
CA PRO A 440 10.97 -0.80 -24.51
C PRO A 440 10.82 -0.57 -23.00
N GLY A 441 9.59 -0.24 -22.54
CA GLY A 441 9.35 0.00 -21.12
C GLY A 441 7.98 0.60 -20.84
N THR A 442 7.80 0.96 -19.59
CA THR A 442 6.63 1.67 -19.08
C THR A 442 7.06 3.00 -18.47
N TRP A 443 6.35 4.06 -18.83
CA TRP A 443 6.72 5.43 -18.52
C TRP A 443 5.56 6.12 -17.82
N ASP A 444 5.82 6.68 -16.63
CA ASP A 444 4.85 7.46 -15.87
C ASP A 444 4.95 8.94 -16.26
N VAL A 445 3.81 9.60 -16.32
CA VAL A 445 3.71 11.05 -16.47
C VAL A 445 3.54 11.66 -15.10
N ARG A 446 4.61 12.27 -14.56
CA ARG A 446 4.58 13.00 -13.29
C ARG A 446 4.48 14.48 -13.57
N LEU A 447 3.73 15.17 -12.72
CA LEU A 447 3.48 16.61 -12.84
C LEU A 447 3.90 17.31 -11.55
N ARG A 448 4.50 18.51 -11.69
CA ARG A 448 4.64 19.47 -10.60
C ARG A 448 4.03 20.79 -11.05
N LEU A 449 2.95 21.16 -10.41
CA LEU A 449 2.24 22.41 -10.62
C LEU A 449 2.89 23.50 -9.78
N HIS A 450 3.15 24.67 -10.36
CA HIS A 450 3.70 25.83 -9.67
C HIS A 450 2.69 26.96 -9.67
N PHE A 451 2.53 27.64 -8.52
CA PHE A 451 1.56 28.67 -8.30
C PHE A 451 2.22 30.04 -8.04
N ALA A 452 1.43 31.09 -8.16
CA ALA A 452 1.91 32.48 -8.02
C ALA A 452 2.35 32.82 -6.59
N ASP A 453 1.76 32.17 -5.60
CA ASP A 453 2.10 32.30 -4.18
C ASP A 453 3.43 31.60 -3.79
N GLY A 454 4.12 30.99 -4.76
CA GLY A 454 5.36 30.24 -4.56
C GLY A 454 5.15 28.79 -4.11
N SER A 455 3.91 28.38 -3.87
CA SER A 455 3.60 27.00 -3.55
C SER A 455 3.71 26.08 -4.78
N HIS A 456 3.82 24.78 -4.54
CA HIS A 456 3.79 23.78 -5.59
C HIS A 456 2.97 22.56 -5.18
N ARG A 457 2.51 21.79 -6.18
CA ARG A 457 1.76 20.54 -5.99
C ARG A 457 2.26 19.46 -6.92
N ASP A 458 2.75 18.35 -6.36
CA ASP A 458 3.02 17.15 -7.12
C ASP A 458 1.71 16.43 -7.43
N ALA A 459 1.46 16.16 -8.72
CA ALA A 459 0.23 15.56 -9.20
C ALA A 459 0.50 14.51 -10.29
N THR A 460 -0.54 13.79 -10.66
CA THR A 460 -0.55 12.89 -11.81
C THR A 460 -1.63 13.31 -12.79
N ALA A 461 -1.34 13.27 -14.08
CA ALA A 461 -2.37 13.47 -15.08
C ALA A 461 -3.34 12.29 -15.10
N HIS A 462 -4.64 12.55 -15.04
CA HIS A 462 -5.66 11.52 -15.27
C HIS A 462 -5.88 11.31 -16.74
N ALA A 463 -5.89 10.06 -17.18
CA ALA A 463 -6.08 9.73 -18.58
C ALA A 463 -7.52 9.96 -19.02
N VAL A 464 -7.75 10.96 -19.86
CA VAL A 464 -9.07 11.18 -20.45
C VAL A 464 -9.37 10.08 -21.46
N ARG A 465 -10.50 9.39 -21.31
CA ARG A 465 -10.98 8.37 -22.24
C ARG A 465 -11.47 9.02 -23.53
N ARG A 466 -10.56 9.27 -24.47
CA ARG A 466 -10.84 9.76 -25.83
C ARG A 466 -10.25 8.80 -26.86
N PRO A 467 -10.62 8.91 -28.18
CA PRO A 467 -10.13 8.02 -29.24
C PRO A 467 -8.61 7.90 -29.37
N GLY A 468 -7.84 8.85 -28.81
CA GLY A 468 -6.36 8.81 -28.77
C GLY A 468 -5.78 7.87 -27.72
N LEU A 469 -6.51 7.56 -26.65
CA LEU A 469 -6.07 6.62 -25.62
C LEU A 469 -6.05 5.20 -26.21
N LEU A 470 -4.96 4.46 -25.95
CA LEU A 470 -4.68 3.14 -26.53
C LEU A 470 -4.27 3.14 -28.01
N ARG A 471 -4.24 4.29 -28.70
CA ARG A 471 -3.72 4.38 -30.05
C ARG A 471 -2.22 4.13 -30.05
N ARG A 472 -1.77 3.20 -30.89
CA ARG A 472 -0.35 2.93 -31.10
C ARG A 472 0.21 3.82 -32.16
N VAL A 473 1.41 4.33 -31.91
CA VAL A 473 2.18 5.13 -32.88
C VAL A 473 3.58 4.58 -33.00
N ALA A 474 4.03 4.42 -34.23
CA ALA A 474 5.41 4.07 -34.53
C ALA A 474 6.32 5.28 -34.32
N VAL A 475 7.35 5.11 -33.48
CA VAL A 475 8.32 6.15 -33.14
C VAL A 475 9.71 5.68 -33.58
N PRO A 476 10.50 6.48 -34.30
CA PRO A 476 11.88 6.13 -34.63
C PRO A 476 12.71 5.90 -33.40
N SER A 477 13.55 4.86 -33.40
CA SER A 477 14.49 4.54 -32.33
C SER A 477 15.84 4.15 -32.93
N ARG A 478 16.91 4.80 -32.49
CA ARG A 478 18.27 4.49 -32.96
C ARG A 478 18.69 3.05 -32.66
N ARG A 479 18.25 2.49 -31.53
CA ARG A 479 18.62 1.14 -31.07
C ARG A 479 17.72 0.03 -31.61
N HIS A 480 16.43 0.33 -31.85
CA HIS A 480 15.41 -0.68 -32.20
C HIS A 480 14.78 -0.44 -33.59
N GLY A 481 15.29 0.51 -34.36
CA GLY A 481 14.71 0.95 -35.62
C GLY A 481 13.38 1.68 -35.41
N VAL A 482 12.38 0.95 -34.87
CA VAL A 482 11.04 1.49 -34.56
C VAL A 482 10.56 0.97 -33.21
N LEU A 483 10.03 1.88 -32.38
CA LEU A 483 9.26 1.56 -31.18
C LEU A 483 7.78 1.85 -31.42
N LEU A 484 6.92 1.00 -30.91
CA LEU A 484 5.49 1.27 -30.82
C LEU A 484 5.19 1.91 -29.46
N ALA A 485 4.79 3.17 -29.45
CA ALA A 485 4.36 3.88 -28.25
C ALA A 485 2.83 3.84 -28.12
N GLN A 486 2.33 3.55 -26.94
CA GLN A 486 0.91 3.46 -26.62
C GLN A 486 0.60 4.14 -25.29
N PRO A 487 -0.18 5.25 -25.27
CA PRO A 487 -0.72 5.80 -24.04
C PRO A 487 -1.82 4.88 -23.49
N TYR A 488 -1.92 4.81 -22.18
CA TYR A 488 -2.95 4.04 -21.48
C TYR A 488 -3.24 4.64 -20.11
N ALA A 489 -4.42 4.32 -19.55
CA ALA A 489 -4.72 4.58 -18.16
C ALA A 489 -4.18 3.45 -17.29
N THR A 490 -3.48 3.79 -16.20
CA THR A 490 -3.12 2.83 -15.17
C THR A 490 -4.38 2.34 -14.43
N HIS A 491 -4.23 1.38 -13.54
CA HIS A 491 -5.33 0.94 -12.67
C HIS A 491 -5.92 2.09 -11.82
N SER A 492 -5.07 3.02 -11.40
CA SER A 492 -5.48 4.23 -10.68
C SER A 492 -6.02 5.36 -11.57
N GLY A 493 -6.15 5.15 -12.88
CA GLY A 493 -6.60 6.15 -13.83
C GLY A 493 -5.52 7.13 -14.30
N ALA A 494 -4.30 7.06 -13.79
CA ALA A 494 -3.22 7.95 -14.21
C ALA A 494 -2.77 7.65 -15.65
N LEU A 495 -2.45 8.70 -16.40
CA LEU A 495 -1.91 8.61 -17.74
C LEU A 495 -0.48 8.06 -17.71
N ALA A 496 -0.24 7.03 -18.49
CA ALA A 496 1.06 6.43 -18.67
C ALA A 496 1.31 6.04 -20.13
N LEU A 497 2.56 5.78 -20.47
CA LEU A 497 2.99 5.31 -21.79
C LEU A 497 3.60 3.92 -21.68
N ARG A 498 3.37 3.10 -22.71
CA ARG A 498 4.07 1.84 -22.90
C ARG A 498 4.78 1.88 -24.24
N THR A 499 6.05 1.45 -24.27
CA THR A 499 6.82 1.28 -25.50
C THR A 499 7.22 -0.17 -25.69
N ALA A 500 7.14 -0.65 -26.93
CA ALA A 500 7.53 -2.01 -27.32
C ALA A 500 8.31 -1.99 -28.64
N PRO A 501 9.24 -2.96 -28.91
CA PRO A 501 9.94 -3.04 -30.21
C PRO A 501 8.95 -3.27 -31.35
N GLY A 502 9.10 -2.55 -32.47
CA GLY A 502 8.14 -2.47 -33.56
C GLY A 502 7.72 -3.82 -34.13
N VAL A 503 8.64 -4.56 -34.75
CA VAL A 503 8.32 -5.83 -35.41
C VAL A 503 8.12 -6.99 -34.40
N ARG A 504 8.99 -7.10 -33.42
CA ARG A 504 8.88 -8.13 -32.36
C ARG A 504 7.75 -7.83 -31.34
N GLY A 505 7.44 -6.57 -31.13
CA GLY A 505 6.34 -6.16 -30.24
C GLY A 505 4.96 -6.51 -30.79
N VAL A 506 4.76 -6.46 -32.11
CA VAL A 506 3.53 -6.94 -32.77
C VAL A 506 3.35 -8.43 -32.52
N ALA A 507 4.40 -9.23 -32.72
CA ALA A 507 4.34 -10.68 -32.45
C ALA A 507 4.04 -11.01 -30.99
N THR A 508 4.60 -10.27 -30.02
CA THR A 508 4.36 -10.47 -28.59
C THR A 508 2.92 -10.08 -28.20
N VAL A 509 2.37 -9.03 -28.80
CA VAL A 509 0.98 -8.61 -28.57
C VAL A 509 -0.01 -9.59 -29.20
N VAL A 510 0.30 -10.09 -30.39
CA VAL A 510 -0.51 -11.13 -31.06
C VAL A 510 -0.49 -12.42 -30.23
N ARG A 511 0.66 -12.88 -29.75
CA ARG A 511 0.77 -14.05 -28.87
C ARG A 511 -0.03 -13.89 -27.57
N ARG A 512 0.07 -12.73 -26.90
CA ARG A 512 -0.70 -12.49 -25.65
C ARG A 512 -2.20 -12.36 -25.90
N ARG A 513 -2.66 -11.87 -27.05
CA ARG A 513 -4.08 -11.90 -27.41
C ARG A 513 -4.57 -13.29 -27.76
N ALA A 514 -3.80 -14.07 -28.50
CA ALA A 514 -4.12 -15.45 -28.80
C ALA A 514 -4.20 -16.31 -27.51
N ALA A 515 -3.26 -16.13 -26.58
CA ALA A 515 -3.30 -16.82 -25.29
C ALA A 515 -4.52 -16.43 -24.42
N ARG A 516 -5.03 -15.17 -24.53
CA ARG A 516 -6.25 -14.74 -23.82
C ARG A 516 -7.56 -15.17 -24.51
N LEU A 517 -7.52 -15.60 -25.74
CA LEU A 517 -8.69 -16.12 -26.48
C LEU A 517 -8.77 -17.66 -26.38
N LEU A 518 -7.70 -18.31 -25.89
CA LEU A 518 -7.62 -19.74 -25.66
C LEU A 518 -7.80 -20.13 -24.17
N HIS A 519 -7.99 -19.16 -23.32
CA HIS A 519 -8.46 -19.27 -21.93
C HIS A 519 -9.73 -18.41 -21.74
#